data_b86dcb540a45c647a595319d16eb8ecf
#
_entry.id   b86dcb540a45c647a595319d16eb8ecf
#
_cell.length_a   1.000
_cell.length_b   1.000
_cell.length_c   1.000
_cell.angle_alpha   90.00
_cell.angle_beta   90.00
_cell.angle_gamma   90.00
#
_symmetry.space_group_name_H-M   'P 1'
#
loop_
_entity.id
_entity.type
_entity.pdbx_description
1 polymer ?
#
loop_
_entity_poly.entity_id
_entity_poly.type
_entity_poly.pdbx_seq_one_letter_code
_entity_poly.pdbx_strand_id
1 'polypeptide(L)'
;MRLLVSATRVQDGAVRVFRTKAISLEVVLASACLPRLHHAVDIHGEPHWDGGYAANPPVIPLVGASRTSEVLLIQLIPTDHTGLPVTKAEIDKRLGQITFNAPLQKELEAIGMMKTLLHKEGQPTSRLGRKIQSLQLHHLSAEDYVDDLSQASVLDTKWDFLTHLRDRGRAAAEAWLSPEAGVRS
;
A
#
# COMPACT_ATOMS: atom_id res chain seq x y z
N MET A 1 -10.24 9.26 14.90
CA MET A 1 -9.39 8.50 13.93
C MET A 1 -8.61 9.51 13.09
N ARG A 2 -7.39 9.21 12.70
CA ARG A 2 -6.60 10.00 11.75
C ARG A 2 -6.49 9.24 10.44
N LEU A 3 -6.75 9.92 9.34
CA LEU A 3 -6.65 9.36 8.00
C LEU A 3 -5.51 10.02 7.24
N LEU A 4 -4.81 9.22 6.44
CA LEU A 4 -3.89 9.68 5.41
C LEU A 4 -4.37 9.06 4.11
N VAL A 5 -4.53 9.87 3.08
CA VAL A 5 -4.90 9.45 1.73
C VAL A 5 -3.81 9.96 0.79
N SER A 6 -3.30 9.10 -0.08
CA SER A 6 -2.29 9.45 -1.08
C SER A 6 -2.91 9.61 -2.46
N ALA A 7 -2.38 10.56 -3.23
CA ALA A 7 -2.61 10.70 -4.65
C ALA A 7 -1.29 11.03 -5.35
N THR A 8 -1.18 10.71 -6.62
CA THR A 8 0.01 10.99 -7.45
C THR A 8 -0.25 12.23 -8.29
N ARG A 9 0.55 13.29 -8.12
CA ARG A 9 0.45 14.48 -8.95
C ARG A 9 0.92 14.18 -10.37
N VAL A 10 0.10 14.55 -11.37
CA VAL A 10 0.35 14.17 -12.76
C VAL A 10 1.60 14.82 -13.34
N GLN A 11 1.88 16.08 -12.97
CA GLN A 11 2.97 16.86 -13.58
C GLN A 11 4.36 16.29 -13.34
N ASP A 12 4.60 15.72 -12.15
CA ASP A 12 5.94 15.30 -11.74
C ASP A 12 5.99 13.89 -11.12
N GLY A 13 4.84 13.21 -11.00
CA GLY A 13 4.75 11.91 -10.35
C GLY A 13 4.95 11.96 -8.84
N ALA A 14 5.00 13.13 -8.22
CA ALA A 14 5.21 13.24 -6.79
C ALA A 14 4.00 12.75 -6.00
N VAL A 15 4.29 12.03 -4.88
CA VAL A 15 3.22 11.65 -3.95
C VAL A 15 2.72 12.88 -3.19
N ARG A 16 1.40 13.00 -3.12
CA ARG A 16 0.71 13.94 -2.23
C ARG A 16 -0.02 13.17 -1.16
N VAL A 17 0.28 13.44 0.11
CA VAL A 17 -0.37 12.81 1.26
C VAL A 17 -1.29 13.82 1.94
N PHE A 18 -2.57 13.57 1.83
CA PHE A 18 -3.63 14.38 2.45
C PHE A 18 -3.97 13.84 3.83
N ARG A 19 -4.04 14.72 4.81
CA ARG A 19 -4.39 14.36 6.20
C ARG A 19 -5.85 14.66 6.46
N THR A 20 -6.44 14.01 7.45
CA THR A 20 -7.87 14.05 7.82
C THR A 20 -8.60 15.35 7.48
N LYS A 21 -8.06 16.52 7.83
CA LYS A 21 -8.71 17.82 7.59
C LYS A 21 -8.65 18.30 6.13
N ALA A 22 -7.75 17.75 5.34
CA ALA A 22 -7.55 18.08 3.93
C ALA A 22 -8.16 17.04 2.99
N ILE A 23 -8.85 16.04 3.50
CA ILE A 23 -9.49 15.01 2.70
C ILE A 23 -10.85 15.53 2.27
N SER A 24 -10.99 15.81 0.98
CA SER A 24 -12.23 16.16 0.29
C SER A 24 -12.71 14.99 -0.57
N LEU A 25 -13.85 15.15 -1.24
CA LEU A 25 -14.36 14.18 -2.22
C LEU A 25 -13.36 13.98 -3.36
N GLU A 26 -12.79 15.07 -3.87
CA GLU A 26 -11.79 15.05 -4.94
C GLU A 26 -10.55 14.27 -4.55
N VAL A 27 -10.08 14.41 -3.30
CA VAL A 27 -8.94 13.66 -2.78
C VAL A 27 -9.25 12.15 -2.76
N VAL A 28 -10.44 11.76 -2.32
CA VAL A 28 -10.85 10.34 -2.31
C VAL A 28 -10.95 9.80 -3.72
N LEU A 29 -11.58 10.54 -4.65
CA LEU A 29 -11.69 10.16 -6.05
C LEU A 29 -10.30 10.06 -6.72
N ALA A 30 -9.42 11.02 -6.46
CA ALA A 30 -8.05 11.01 -6.99
C ALA A 30 -7.26 9.80 -6.52
N SER A 31 -7.40 9.40 -5.24
CA SER A 31 -6.68 8.28 -4.65
C SER A 31 -6.97 6.92 -5.28
N ALA A 32 -8.06 6.82 -6.04
CA ALA A 32 -8.47 5.60 -6.77
C ALA A 32 -8.62 5.86 -8.29
N CYS A 33 -8.08 6.98 -8.78
CA CYS A 33 -8.21 7.38 -10.20
C CYS A 33 -7.15 6.70 -11.07
N LEU A 34 -7.51 5.59 -11.69
CA LEU A 34 -6.63 4.86 -12.60
C LEU A 34 -6.52 5.60 -13.96
N PRO A 35 -5.30 6.00 -14.39
CA PRO A 35 -5.12 6.86 -15.57
C PRO A 35 -5.55 6.24 -16.89
N ARG A 36 -5.65 4.91 -16.98
CA ARG A 36 -6.14 4.21 -18.19
C ARG A 36 -7.65 4.09 -18.26
N LEU A 37 -8.37 4.43 -17.17
CA LEU A 37 -9.82 4.30 -17.06
C LEU A 37 -10.51 5.64 -16.87
N HIS A 38 -9.84 6.60 -16.23
CA HIS A 38 -10.43 7.88 -15.84
C HIS A 38 -9.50 9.06 -16.15
N HIS A 39 -10.10 10.20 -16.44
CA HIS A 39 -9.37 11.47 -16.48
C HIS A 39 -8.83 11.81 -15.08
N ALA A 40 -7.71 12.53 -15.04
CA ALA A 40 -7.14 12.99 -13.77
C ALA A 40 -8.16 13.85 -13.00
N VAL A 41 -8.15 13.68 -11.69
CA VAL A 41 -8.99 14.49 -10.78
C VAL A 41 -8.23 15.75 -10.40
N ASP A 42 -8.87 16.90 -10.62
CA ASP A 42 -8.30 18.18 -10.20
C ASP A 42 -8.45 18.38 -8.68
N ILE A 43 -7.35 18.69 -8.00
CA ILE A 43 -7.34 19.10 -6.61
C ILE A 43 -6.64 20.46 -6.54
N HIS A 44 -7.42 21.52 -6.38
CA HIS A 44 -6.93 22.92 -6.29
C HIS A 44 -6.08 23.36 -7.49
N GLY A 45 -6.46 22.99 -8.71
CA GLY A 45 -5.76 23.36 -9.95
C GLY A 45 -4.59 22.41 -10.30
N GLU A 46 -4.36 21.35 -9.52
CA GLU A 46 -3.36 20.32 -9.82
C GLU A 46 -4.06 19.00 -10.16
N PRO A 47 -3.80 18.39 -11.34
CA PRO A 47 -4.36 17.08 -11.69
C PRO A 47 -3.65 15.95 -10.96
N HIS A 48 -4.44 14.99 -10.48
CA HIS A 48 -3.95 13.84 -9.71
C HIS A 48 -4.52 12.52 -10.23
N TRP A 49 -3.72 11.47 -10.08
CA TRP A 49 -4.06 10.07 -10.26
C TRP A 49 -3.96 9.28 -8.96
N ASP A 50 -4.30 7.98 -9.05
CA ASP A 50 -4.19 7.02 -7.96
C ASP A 50 -2.83 7.12 -7.23
N GLY A 51 -2.91 7.16 -5.90
CA GLY A 51 -1.73 7.26 -5.04
C GLY A 51 -0.78 6.08 -5.14
N GLY A 52 -1.29 4.92 -5.53
CA GLY A 52 -0.52 3.68 -5.68
C GLY A 52 0.62 3.76 -6.69
N TYR A 53 0.57 4.70 -7.64
CA TYR A 53 1.68 4.92 -8.57
C TYR A 53 2.91 5.55 -7.92
N ALA A 54 2.73 6.34 -6.86
CA ALA A 54 3.83 7.03 -6.18
C ALA A 54 4.10 6.49 -4.76
N ALA A 55 3.08 5.94 -4.06
CA ALA A 55 3.20 5.36 -2.72
C ALA A 55 2.02 4.42 -2.44
N ASN A 56 2.29 3.13 -2.15
CA ASN A 56 1.24 2.12 -1.99
C ASN A 56 1.51 1.15 -0.82
N PRO A 57 1.20 1.51 0.42
CA PRO A 57 0.85 2.84 0.96
C PRO A 57 2.08 3.69 1.30
N PRO A 58 1.92 4.98 1.64
CA PRO A 58 3.00 5.83 2.13
C PRO A 58 3.33 5.53 3.61
N VAL A 59 4.18 4.54 3.86
CA VAL A 59 4.51 4.05 5.22
C VAL A 59 5.29 5.09 6.02
N ILE A 60 6.31 5.74 5.43
CA ILE A 60 7.13 6.74 6.12
C ILE A 60 6.29 7.93 6.61
N PRO A 61 5.40 8.54 5.78
CA PRO A 61 4.46 9.55 6.26
C PRO A 61 3.53 9.07 7.36
N LEU A 62 3.06 7.81 7.30
CA LEU A 62 2.23 7.20 8.32
C LEU A 62 2.98 7.07 9.64
N VAL A 63 4.20 6.53 9.62
CA VAL A 63 5.07 6.41 10.78
C VAL A 63 5.30 7.77 11.43
N GLY A 64 5.58 8.81 10.64
CA GLY A 64 5.74 10.17 11.15
C GLY A 64 4.48 10.74 11.83
N ALA A 65 3.30 10.42 11.31
CA ALA A 65 2.02 10.95 11.80
C ALA A 65 1.40 10.13 12.96
N SER A 66 1.72 8.85 13.07
CA SER A 66 1.18 7.93 14.09
C SER A 66 1.69 8.27 15.49
N ARG A 67 1.03 7.77 16.53
CA ARG A 67 1.50 7.78 17.94
C ARG A 67 2.12 6.47 18.37
N THR A 68 1.78 5.38 17.69
CA THR A 68 2.34 4.04 17.94
C THR A 68 3.55 3.80 17.04
N SER A 69 4.41 2.88 17.43
CA SER A 69 5.46 2.30 16.60
C SER A 69 5.07 0.97 15.97
N GLU A 70 3.81 0.56 16.13
CA GLU A 70 3.28 -0.63 15.47
C GLU A 70 2.46 -0.22 14.25
N VAL A 71 2.69 -0.88 13.13
CA VAL A 71 1.99 -0.67 11.86
C VAL A 71 1.57 -2.02 11.29
N LEU A 72 0.29 -2.18 11.00
CA LEU A 72 -0.21 -3.29 10.20
C LEU A 72 -0.29 -2.85 8.74
N LEU A 73 0.46 -3.54 7.90
CA LEU A 73 0.40 -3.41 6.45
C LEU A 73 -0.52 -4.50 5.90
N ILE A 74 -1.60 -4.09 5.23
CA ILE A 74 -2.48 -5.00 4.49
C ILE A 74 -2.17 -4.83 3.01
N GLN A 75 -1.56 -5.85 2.40
CA GLN A 75 -1.13 -5.84 1.01
C GLN A 75 -2.05 -6.71 0.16
N LEU A 76 -2.69 -6.09 -0.83
CA LEU A 76 -3.62 -6.75 -1.74
C LEU A 76 -2.97 -7.22 -3.05
N ILE A 77 -1.86 -6.57 -3.44
CA ILE A 77 -1.17 -6.88 -4.70
C ILE A 77 -0.01 -7.81 -4.41
N PRO A 78 0.02 -9.03 -5.00
CA PRO A 78 1.11 -9.97 -4.81
C PRO A 78 2.48 -9.38 -5.13
N THR A 79 3.46 -9.68 -4.27
CA THR A 79 4.85 -9.29 -4.48
C THR A 79 5.57 -10.31 -5.34
N ASP A 80 5.37 -11.58 -5.02
CA ASP A 80 6.00 -12.68 -5.71
C ASP A 80 5.16 -13.19 -6.88
N HIS A 81 5.81 -13.78 -7.83
CA HIS A 81 5.19 -14.40 -8.99
C HIS A 81 5.93 -15.68 -9.33
N THR A 82 5.18 -16.77 -9.41
CA THR A 82 5.73 -18.06 -9.82
C THR A 82 5.70 -18.20 -11.33
N GLY A 83 6.83 -18.57 -11.93
CA GLY A 83 6.96 -18.77 -13.37
C GLY A 83 7.35 -17.49 -14.13
N LEU A 84 7.61 -17.66 -15.42
CA LEU A 84 7.93 -16.58 -16.34
C LEU A 84 6.67 -16.18 -17.12
N PRO A 85 6.22 -14.92 -17.06
CA PRO A 85 5.08 -14.46 -17.86
C PRO A 85 5.50 -14.44 -19.34
N VAL A 86 4.77 -15.17 -20.20
CA VAL A 86 5.07 -15.32 -21.63
C VAL A 86 3.99 -14.73 -22.52
N THR A 87 2.75 -14.67 -22.06
CA THR A 87 1.66 -14.03 -22.80
C THR A 87 1.59 -12.54 -22.51
N LYS A 88 1.02 -11.77 -23.44
CA LYS A 88 0.80 -10.33 -23.26
C LYS A 88 0.01 -10.04 -21.97
N ALA A 89 -1.02 -10.83 -21.69
CA ALA A 89 -1.87 -10.63 -20.50
C ALA A 89 -1.10 -10.87 -19.19
N GLU A 90 -0.28 -11.95 -19.15
CA GLU A 90 0.59 -12.24 -18.00
C GLU A 90 1.66 -11.16 -17.79
N ILE A 91 2.27 -10.69 -18.89
CA ILE A 91 3.26 -9.61 -18.86
C ILE A 91 2.62 -8.32 -18.34
N ASP A 92 1.46 -7.93 -18.88
CA ASP A 92 0.75 -6.72 -18.44
C ASP A 92 0.32 -6.82 -16.96
N LYS A 93 -0.17 -7.99 -16.51
CA LYS A 93 -0.49 -8.25 -15.09
C LYS A 93 0.76 -8.06 -14.23
N ARG A 94 1.89 -8.69 -14.61
CA ARG A 94 3.13 -8.64 -13.82
C ARG A 94 3.73 -7.23 -13.79
N LEU A 95 3.73 -6.50 -14.88
CA LEU A 95 4.16 -5.10 -14.93
C LEU A 95 3.32 -4.22 -14.00
N GLY A 96 2.00 -4.43 -13.96
CA GLY A 96 1.13 -3.76 -13.01
C GLY A 96 1.52 -4.05 -11.56
N GLN A 97 1.71 -5.31 -11.19
CA GLN A 97 2.14 -5.71 -9.85
C GLN A 97 3.47 -5.06 -9.45
N ILE A 98 4.48 -5.10 -10.34
CA ILE A 98 5.79 -4.48 -10.10
C ILE A 98 5.64 -2.98 -9.90
N THR A 99 4.88 -2.30 -10.76
CA THR A 99 4.69 -0.86 -10.70
C THR A 99 4.07 -0.42 -9.36
N PHE A 100 3.03 -1.12 -8.91
CA PHE A 100 2.33 -0.77 -7.67
C PHE A 100 3.07 -1.20 -6.41
N ASN A 101 3.91 -2.24 -6.47
CA ASN A 101 4.69 -2.69 -5.31
C ASN A 101 6.02 -1.94 -5.15
N ALA A 102 6.61 -1.44 -6.24
CA ALA A 102 7.93 -0.81 -6.21
C ALA A 102 8.06 0.37 -5.21
N PRO A 103 7.08 1.28 -5.07
CA PRO A 103 7.16 2.35 -4.07
C PRO A 103 7.21 1.82 -2.65
N LEU A 104 6.39 0.83 -2.30
CA LEU A 104 6.37 0.20 -0.98
C LEU A 104 7.70 -0.49 -0.68
N GLN A 105 8.21 -1.29 -1.61
CA GLN A 105 9.49 -1.99 -1.42
C GLN A 105 10.63 -1.01 -1.11
N LYS A 106 10.70 0.10 -1.85
CA LYS A 106 11.70 1.16 -1.60
C LYS A 106 11.55 1.81 -0.23
N GLU A 107 10.32 2.05 0.24
CA GLU A 107 10.10 2.60 1.58
C GLU A 107 10.50 1.58 2.67
N LEU A 108 10.18 0.30 2.51
CA LEU A 108 10.57 -0.75 3.45
C LEU A 108 12.08 -0.94 3.50
N GLU A 109 12.77 -0.93 2.36
CA GLU A 109 14.23 -0.95 2.29
C GLU A 109 14.85 0.25 3.01
N ALA A 110 14.32 1.46 2.77
CA ALA A 110 14.78 2.68 3.44
C ALA A 110 14.57 2.61 4.95
N ILE A 111 13.43 2.12 5.42
CA ILE A 111 13.16 1.90 6.85
C ILE A 111 14.16 0.90 7.43
N GLY A 112 14.41 -0.22 6.76
CA GLY A 112 15.37 -1.23 7.17
C GLY A 112 16.80 -0.66 7.29
N MET A 113 17.23 0.12 6.30
CA MET A 113 18.52 0.80 6.32
C MET A 113 18.60 1.79 7.49
N MET A 114 17.57 2.62 7.69
CA MET A 114 17.52 3.56 8.83
C MET A 114 17.58 2.84 10.17
N LYS A 115 16.86 1.74 10.36
CA LYS A 115 16.92 0.93 11.59
C LYS A 115 18.33 0.39 11.84
N THR A 116 18.98 -0.11 10.80
CA THR A 116 20.36 -0.63 10.89
C THR A 116 21.35 0.46 11.30
N LEU A 117 21.27 1.66 10.71
CA LEU A 117 22.12 2.79 11.06
C LEU A 117 21.90 3.24 12.51
N LEU A 118 20.64 3.40 12.91
CA LEU A 118 20.28 3.82 14.27
C LEU A 118 20.73 2.78 15.32
N HIS A 119 20.72 1.49 14.98
CA HIS A 119 21.21 0.46 15.88
C HIS A 119 22.73 0.51 16.09
N LYS A 120 23.49 0.86 15.05
CA LYS A 120 24.94 1.01 15.11
C LYS A 120 25.40 2.27 15.84
N GLU A 121 24.63 3.36 15.72
CA GLU A 121 24.94 4.64 16.36
C GLU A 121 24.53 4.73 17.84
N GLY A 122 23.81 3.72 18.35
CA GLY A 122 23.32 3.69 19.71
C GLY A 122 21.90 4.27 19.84
N GLN A 123 21.59 4.84 21.03
CA GLN A 123 20.23 5.33 21.28
C GLN A 123 19.96 6.66 20.54
N PRO A 124 18.94 6.72 19.63
CA PRO A 124 18.61 7.95 18.93
C PRO A 124 18.12 9.04 19.87
N THR A 125 18.65 10.25 19.72
CA THR A 125 18.23 11.42 20.48
C THR A 125 16.90 11.99 20.01
N SER A 126 16.60 11.87 18.70
CA SER A 126 15.37 12.38 18.11
C SER A 126 14.15 11.49 18.40
N ARG A 127 12.97 12.10 18.52
CA ARG A 127 11.70 11.35 18.67
C ARG A 127 11.44 10.43 17.49
N LEU A 128 11.73 10.89 16.26
CA LEU A 128 11.53 10.12 15.04
C LEU A 128 12.51 8.93 14.96
N GLY A 129 13.77 9.15 15.32
CA GLY A 129 14.78 8.08 15.35
C GLY A 129 14.40 6.96 16.31
N ARG A 130 13.99 7.29 17.55
CA ARG A 130 13.50 6.30 18.52
C ARG A 130 12.30 5.52 17.97
N LYS A 131 11.39 6.21 17.28
CA LYS A 131 10.21 5.59 16.69
C LYS A 131 10.56 4.64 15.55
N ILE A 132 11.46 5.01 14.66
CA ILE A 132 11.93 4.14 13.57
C ILE A 132 12.66 2.93 14.15
N GLN A 133 13.49 3.12 15.16
CA GLN A 133 14.21 2.03 15.81
C GLN A 133 13.26 0.99 16.45
N SER A 134 12.18 1.46 17.09
CA SER A 134 11.17 0.59 17.73
C SER A 134 10.02 0.19 16.80
N LEU A 135 10.05 0.57 15.52
CA LEU A 135 8.98 0.29 14.58
C LEU A 135 8.83 -1.22 14.38
N GLN A 136 7.63 -1.72 14.59
CA GLN A 136 7.22 -3.08 14.25
C GLN A 136 6.24 -3.01 13.08
N LEU A 137 6.58 -3.74 12.02
CA LEU A 137 5.74 -3.87 10.84
C LEU A 137 5.12 -5.27 10.85
N HIS A 138 3.81 -5.31 11.00
CA HIS A 138 3.02 -6.51 10.85
C HIS A 138 2.49 -6.55 9.42
N HIS A 139 2.60 -7.69 8.76
CA HIS A 139 2.21 -7.83 7.37
C HIS A 139 1.10 -8.87 7.22
N LEU A 140 0.00 -8.45 6.62
CA LEU A 140 -1.08 -9.33 6.15
C LEU A 140 -1.10 -9.27 4.62
N SER A 141 -0.62 -10.33 3.97
CA SER A 141 -0.69 -10.48 2.52
C SER A 141 -1.99 -11.16 2.11
N ALA A 142 -2.58 -10.66 1.04
CA ALA A 142 -3.73 -11.29 0.39
C ALA A 142 -3.32 -12.21 -0.77
N GLU A 143 -2.03 -12.48 -0.97
CA GLU A 143 -1.49 -13.24 -2.11
C GLU A 143 -2.23 -14.55 -2.34
N ASP A 144 -2.35 -15.39 -1.32
CA ASP A 144 -3.03 -16.69 -1.40
C ASP A 144 -4.55 -16.58 -1.65
N TYR A 145 -5.10 -15.38 -1.49
CA TYR A 145 -6.55 -15.14 -1.57
C TYR A 145 -7.00 -14.39 -2.83
N VAL A 146 -6.07 -13.85 -3.62
CA VAL A 146 -6.39 -13.02 -4.81
C VAL A 146 -5.60 -13.42 -6.07
N ASP A 147 -4.72 -14.40 -6.01
CA ASP A 147 -3.84 -14.76 -7.14
C ASP A 147 -4.63 -15.29 -8.35
N ASP A 148 -5.76 -15.94 -8.12
CA ASP A 148 -6.69 -16.41 -9.14
C ASP A 148 -7.51 -15.31 -9.82
N LEU A 149 -7.47 -14.07 -9.28
CA LEU A 149 -8.24 -12.96 -9.83
C LEU A 149 -7.57 -12.39 -11.09
N SER A 150 -8.38 -12.20 -12.13
CA SER A 150 -7.94 -11.56 -13.37
C SER A 150 -7.92 -10.03 -13.25
N GLN A 151 -7.20 -9.34 -14.15
CA GLN A 151 -7.30 -7.88 -14.24
C GLN A 151 -8.72 -7.38 -14.51
N ALA A 152 -9.53 -8.16 -15.21
CA ALA A 152 -10.93 -7.79 -15.48
C ALA A 152 -11.79 -7.78 -14.21
N SER A 153 -11.40 -8.54 -13.18
CA SER A 153 -12.13 -8.58 -11.91
C SER A 153 -12.11 -7.26 -11.14
N VAL A 154 -11.12 -6.38 -11.41
CA VAL A 154 -11.02 -5.04 -10.80
C VAL A 154 -12.26 -4.18 -11.12
N LEU A 155 -12.92 -4.45 -12.26
CA LEU A 155 -14.11 -3.74 -12.70
C LEU A 155 -15.41 -4.51 -12.41
N ASP A 156 -15.33 -5.69 -11.78
CA ASP A 156 -16.52 -6.47 -11.45
C ASP A 156 -17.16 -5.95 -10.15
N THR A 157 -18.28 -5.25 -10.30
CA THR A 157 -19.06 -4.68 -9.20
C THR A 157 -20.26 -5.53 -8.80
N LYS A 158 -20.36 -6.76 -9.30
CA LYS A 158 -21.47 -7.68 -8.95
C LYS A 158 -21.44 -7.98 -7.45
N TRP A 159 -22.62 -7.99 -6.84
CA TRP A 159 -22.75 -8.18 -5.41
C TRP A 159 -22.17 -9.52 -4.93
N ASP A 160 -22.38 -10.59 -5.68
CA ASP A 160 -21.85 -11.92 -5.37
C ASP A 160 -20.31 -11.92 -5.38
N PHE A 161 -19.68 -11.21 -6.32
CA PHE A 161 -18.24 -11.07 -6.36
C PHE A 161 -17.71 -10.27 -5.17
N LEU A 162 -18.37 -9.15 -4.84
CA LEU A 162 -17.97 -8.33 -3.67
C LEU A 162 -18.13 -9.08 -2.35
N THR A 163 -19.20 -9.89 -2.20
CA THR A 163 -19.39 -10.72 -1.01
C THR A 163 -18.35 -11.85 -0.93
N HIS A 164 -17.99 -12.44 -2.07
CA HIS A 164 -16.92 -13.42 -2.15
C HIS A 164 -15.57 -12.85 -1.72
N LEU A 165 -15.19 -11.64 -2.19
CA LEU A 165 -13.97 -10.94 -1.76
C LEU A 165 -13.98 -10.63 -0.26
N ARG A 166 -15.13 -10.20 0.27
CA ARG A 166 -15.29 -9.95 1.71
C ARG A 166 -15.01 -11.22 2.52
N ASP A 167 -15.56 -12.36 2.10
CA ASP A 167 -15.44 -13.61 2.84
C ASP A 167 -14.00 -14.16 2.77
N ARG A 168 -13.32 -14.00 1.64
CA ARG A 168 -11.87 -14.26 1.52
C ARG A 168 -11.05 -13.37 2.45
N GLY A 169 -11.35 -12.06 2.49
CA GLY A 169 -10.67 -11.13 3.38
C GLY A 169 -10.87 -11.46 4.87
N ARG A 170 -12.05 -11.93 5.26
CA ARG A 170 -12.32 -12.42 6.62
C ARG A 170 -11.51 -13.66 6.94
N ALA A 171 -11.47 -14.63 6.04
CA ALA A 171 -10.68 -15.85 6.22
C ALA A 171 -9.18 -15.53 6.35
N ALA A 172 -8.65 -14.61 5.54
CA ALA A 172 -7.26 -14.14 5.65
C ALA A 172 -6.97 -13.49 7.00
N ALA A 173 -7.87 -12.63 7.48
CA ALA A 173 -7.72 -11.96 8.77
C ALA A 173 -7.83 -12.95 9.94
N GLU A 174 -8.74 -13.90 9.91
CA GLU A 174 -8.88 -14.95 10.92
C GLU A 174 -7.63 -15.84 10.99
N ALA A 175 -7.11 -16.26 9.83
CA ALA A 175 -5.86 -17.01 9.75
C ALA A 175 -4.68 -16.23 10.33
N TRP A 176 -4.58 -14.93 10.02
CA TRP A 176 -3.51 -14.06 10.52
C TRP A 176 -3.62 -13.81 12.03
N LEU A 177 -4.83 -13.73 12.59
CA LEU A 177 -5.10 -13.52 14.01
C LEU A 177 -4.97 -14.81 14.83
N SER A 178 -4.86 -15.98 14.19
CA SER A 178 -4.73 -17.23 14.92
C SER A 178 -3.42 -17.31 15.68
N PRO A 179 -3.39 -17.96 16.89
CA PRO A 179 -2.19 -18.08 17.69
C PRO A 179 -1.01 -18.78 16.97
N GLU A 180 -1.32 -19.60 15.96
CA GLU A 180 -0.32 -20.33 15.16
C GLU A 180 0.37 -19.42 14.13
N ALA A 181 -0.21 -18.28 13.77
CA ALA A 181 0.37 -17.30 12.86
C ALA A 181 1.48 -16.44 13.51
N GLY A 182 1.57 -16.40 14.83
CA GLY A 182 2.54 -15.60 15.61
C GLY A 182 4.01 -16.02 15.50
N VAL A 183 4.34 -16.98 14.63
CA VAL A 183 5.71 -17.46 14.37
C VAL A 183 6.31 -16.89 13.08
N ARG A 184 5.56 -16.06 12.34
CA ARG A 184 6.03 -15.44 11.08
C ARG A 184 6.21 -13.93 11.26
N SER A 185 7.26 -13.54 11.95
CA SER A 185 7.83 -12.19 11.94
C SER A 185 9.07 -12.15 11.06
#